data_abf68912cc78900e610079d1ed65d6bf
#
_entry.id   abf68912cc78900e610079d1ed65d6bf
#
_cell.length_a   1.000
_cell.length_b   1.000
_cell.length_c   1.000
_cell.angle_alpha   90.00
_cell.angle_beta   90.00
_cell.angle_gamma   90.00
#
_symmetry.space_group_name_H-M   'P 1'
#
loop_
_entity.id
_entity.type
_entity.pdbx_description
1 polymer ?
#
loop_
_entity_poly.entity_id
_entity_poly.type
_entity_poly.pdbx_seq_one_letter_code
_entity_poly.pdbx_strand_id
1 'polypeptide(L)'
;MIICNHLYITHIDSLLDTGLYFVKQGKELYSPPFYTTAGCQNFTFLLKHAGFWIMFSLTVRPSDYYFYSTRGIDKRINKILETPLTPPPLVDWSGVPTIVLMVIALLLVAATLFHSRVSDVKEPVRLPGPPALPLLGTRWLFWSRYKMNKLHDAYEDMFRRYGPVFAETTPGGGMVVSIAERSALEAVLRTTSRRPYRPPTEIVQVYRKSRPDRYASTGLVNEQGEKWHHLRRHLTADLTSPNTMQGFLPELNSICDDFLNLLQSCRQADGTVKGFEQLTNRMGLESVCGLMLGTRLGFLERWMSGRAEKLASAVKAHFRAQRDSYYGAPLWKFAPTKLYRTFVKSEETIHSIVSELMEEAKSRAVGVAQDDVEGMQQIFLKILANPELDTRDKKAAIIDFITAGIETLANSLVFLLYLLRGRPDWQERIRSELPSNGDLRMEELAAAPSIRAAINEAFRLLPIAPFLARLLETPMTIAGHKLPAGTFVLAHTGTACRREENFWRAREYLPERWLNVREPHVPALVAPFGRGRRMCPGKRVVELQLQLLLAKIMQRWRVEFQSELDIQFDFLLSPKSPVTLRLVEW
;
A
#
# COMPACT_ATOMS: atom_id res chain seq x y z
N MET A 1 -3.70 19.65 25.70
CA MET A 1 -5.01 19.62 26.35
C MET A 1 -4.90 20.10 27.80
N ILE A 2 -4.22 21.20 28.07
CA ILE A 2 -4.15 21.85 29.39
C ILE A 2 -4.11 23.39 29.27
N ILE A 3 -4.31 23.97 28.11
CA ILE A 3 -4.22 25.42 27.87
C ILE A 3 -5.60 26.12 27.87
N CYS A 4 -6.70 25.40 27.90
CA CYS A 4 -8.05 26.02 27.84
C CYS A 4 -8.70 26.31 29.19
N ASN A 5 -8.12 25.99 30.36
CA ASN A 5 -8.86 26.08 31.62
C ASN A 5 -8.50 27.26 32.55
N HIS A 6 -7.57 28.12 32.20
CA HIS A 6 -7.28 29.30 33.06
C HIS A 6 -6.88 30.53 32.24
N LEU A 7 -7.86 31.21 31.68
CA LEU A 7 -7.71 32.61 31.30
C LEU A 7 -8.33 33.45 32.44
N TYR A 8 -7.52 33.83 33.44
CA TYR A 8 -7.88 34.84 34.41
C TYR A 8 -7.59 36.22 33.79
N ILE A 9 -8.65 36.97 33.49
CA ILE A 9 -8.53 38.37 33.07
C ILE A 9 -8.54 39.22 34.32
N THR A 10 -7.38 39.70 34.78
CA THR A 10 -7.23 40.52 35.97
C THR A 10 -7.20 42.04 35.73
N HIS A 11 -7.05 42.51 34.49
CA HIS A 11 -7.09 43.93 34.15
C HIS A 11 -7.67 44.17 32.75
N ILE A 12 -8.81 44.86 32.69
CA ILE A 12 -9.48 45.22 31.41
C ILE A 12 -8.75 46.38 30.72
N ASP A 13 -8.15 47.28 31.46
CA ASP A 13 -7.50 48.48 30.91
C ASP A 13 -6.24 48.16 30.09
N SER A 14 -5.52 47.10 30.42
CA SER A 14 -4.35 46.68 29.64
C SER A 14 -4.68 45.92 28.35
N LEU A 15 -5.93 45.47 28.19
CA LEU A 15 -6.40 44.75 26.99
C LEU A 15 -6.86 45.70 25.86
N LEU A 16 -7.23 46.94 26.21
CA LEU A 16 -7.62 47.93 25.22
C LEU A 16 -6.46 48.32 24.30
N ASP A 17 -5.24 48.32 24.82
CA ASP A 17 -4.03 48.61 24.04
C ASP A 17 -3.59 47.43 23.14
N THR A 18 -4.02 46.20 23.45
CA THR A 18 -3.71 45.02 22.64
C THR A 18 -4.69 44.77 21.49
N GLY A 19 -5.78 45.52 21.39
CA GLY A 19 -6.78 45.39 20.30
C GLY A 19 -7.67 44.15 20.38
N LEU A 20 -7.81 43.53 21.56
CA LEU A 20 -8.70 42.37 21.77
C LEU A 20 -10.01 42.84 22.41
N TYR A 21 -11.16 42.59 21.77
CA TYR A 21 -12.48 42.99 22.27
C TYR A 21 -13.40 41.77 22.38
N PHE A 22 -14.19 41.76 23.48
CA PHE A 22 -15.22 40.73 23.69
C PHE A 22 -16.60 41.33 23.34
N VAL A 23 -17.34 40.67 22.46
CA VAL A 23 -18.70 41.09 22.09
C VAL A 23 -19.66 39.96 22.40
N LYS A 24 -20.68 40.19 23.22
CA LYS A 24 -21.83 39.31 23.39
C LYS A 24 -22.87 39.66 22.33
N GLN A 25 -23.43 38.67 21.67
CA GLN A 25 -24.45 38.91 20.62
C GLN A 25 -25.53 39.90 21.10
N GLY A 26 -25.47 41.11 20.58
CA GLY A 26 -26.62 41.98 20.52
C GLY A 26 -26.68 43.18 21.48
N LYS A 27 -25.75 43.46 22.38
CA LYS A 27 -25.66 44.73 23.13
C LYS A 27 -24.41 44.82 24.00
N GLU A 28 -23.77 45.98 23.95
CA GLU A 28 -22.78 46.62 24.80
C GLU A 28 -21.77 45.80 25.64
N LEU A 29 -20.55 46.32 25.75
CA LEU A 29 -19.45 45.86 26.60
C LEU A 29 -19.92 45.65 28.05
N TYR A 30 -19.85 44.42 28.56
CA TYR A 30 -20.13 44.12 29.98
C TYR A 30 -19.03 43.25 30.58
N SER A 31 -18.64 43.58 31.80
CA SER A 31 -17.93 42.66 32.68
C SER A 31 -18.92 41.62 33.22
N PRO A 32 -18.61 40.33 33.21
CA PRO A 32 -19.58 39.32 33.63
C PRO A 32 -19.70 39.20 35.14
N PRO A 33 -20.92 39.14 35.68
CA PRO A 33 -21.15 38.48 36.94
C PRO A 33 -21.26 36.97 36.68
N PHE A 34 -20.53 36.21 37.43
CA PHE A 34 -20.74 34.76 37.51
C PHE A 34 -22.12 34.50 38.07
N TYR A 35 -23.01 33.87 37.30
CA TYR A 35 -24.00 32.89 37.78
C TYR A 35 -24.73 32.19 36.62
N THR A 36 -24.91 30.92 36.82
CA THR A 36 -25.49 29.84 36.10
C THR A 36 -26.88 30.08 35.56
N THR A 37 -27.16 29.59 34.34
CA THR A 37 -28.26 28.63 34.04
C THR A 37 -28.21 28.19 32.57
N ALA A 38 -28.46 26.92 32.38
CA ALA A 38 -28.73 26.11 31.17
C ALA A 38 -28.83 26.88 29.82
N GLY A 39 -27.86 26.63 28.93
CA GLY A 39 -27.91 27.01 27.53
C GLY A 39 -26.52 27.18 26.94
N CYS A 40 -26.33 26.69 25.68
CA CYS A 40 -25.07 26.89 24.93
C CYS A 40 -24.69 28.38 24.92
N GLN A 41 -23.46 28.71 25.31
CA GLN A 41 -22.95 30.08 25.24
C GLN A 41 -22.03 30.23 24.05
N ASN A 42 -22.30 31.22 23.20
CA ASN A 42 -21.46 31.58 22.08
C ASN A 42 -20.59 32.77 22.48
N PHE A 43 -19.28 32.60 22.40
CA PHE A 43 -18.28 33.63 22.61
C PHE A 43 -17.73 34.06 21.25
N THR A 44 -17.77 35.39 20.98
CA THR A 44 -17.21 35.95 19.75
C THR A 44 -16.01 36.82 20.14
N PHE A 45 -14.88 36.58 19.53
CA PHE A 45 -13.64 37.32 19.75
C PHE A 45 -13.33 38.13 18.48
N LEU A 46 -12.96 39.39 18.66
CA LEU A 46 -12.50 40.27 17.59
C LEU A 46 -11.04 40.63 17.84
N LEU A 47 -10.17 40.30 16.90
CA LEU A 47 -8.76 40.66 16.92
C LEU A 47 -8.49 41.73 15.85
N LYS A 48 -7.95 42.88 16.23
CA LYS A 48 -7.52 43.92 15.29
C LYS A 48 -6.02 43.83 15.12
N HIS A 49 -5.57 43.55 13.92
CA HIS A 49 -4.15 43.54 13.59
C HIS A 49 -3.92 44.11 12.17
N ALA A 50 -2.95 45.01 12.02
CA ALA A 50 -2.55 45.62 10.74
C ALA A 50 -3.71 46.21 9.91
N GLY A 51 -4.70 46.84 10.58
CA GLY A 51 -5.85 47.50 9.90
C GLY A 51 -7.03 46.56 9.55
N PHE A 52 -6.94 45.26 9.84
CA PHE A 52 -8.01 44.31 9.62
C PHE A 52 -8.61 43.78 10.93
N TRP A 53 -9.92 43.52 10.92
CA TRP A 53 -10.63 42.86 12.00
C TRP A 53 -10.87 41.39 11.68
N ILE A 54 -10.47 40.49 12.59
CA ILE A 54 -10.72 39.05 12.47
C ILE A 54 -11.66 38.66 13.61
N MET A 55 -12.81 38.07 13.24
CA MET A 55 -13.84 37.63 14.17
C MET A 55 -13.77 36.14 14.40
N PHE A 56 -13.69 35.71 15.67
CA PHE A 56 -13.75 34.32 16.10
C PHE A 56 -14.98 34.09 16.96
N SER A 57 -15.72 33.02 16.72
CA SER A 57 -16.85 32.62 17.55
C SER A 57 -16.61 31.23 18.13
N LEU A 58 -16.71 31.08 19.44
CA LEU A 58 -16.57 29.81 20.15
C LEU A 58 -17.92 29.45 20.80
N THR A 59 -18.45 28.27 20.51
CA THR A 59 -19.65 27.73 21.16
C THR A 59 -19.24 26.67 22.18
N VAL A 60 -19.57 26.87 23.44
CA VAL A 60 -19.29 25.91 24.54
C VAL A 60 -20.59 25.29 24.98
N ARG A 61 -20.69 23.99 25.02
CA ARG A 61 -21.87 23.22 25.47
C ARG A 61 -21.76 22.88 26.97
N PRO A 62 -22.88 22.76 27.68
CA PRO A 62 -22.89 22.41 29.10
C PRO A 62 -22.31 21.04 29.45
N SER A 63 -22.23 20.12 28.47
CA SER A 63 -21.65 18.78 28.62
C SER A 63 -20.12 18.76 28.79
N ASP A 64 -19.46 19.89 28.56
CA ASP A 64 -17.98 19.98 28.60
C ASP A 64 -17.44 20.33 30.01
N TYR A 65 -18.34 20.43 30.99
CA TYR A 65 -17.99 20.67 32.40
C TYR A 65 -18.07 19.38 33.20
N TYR A 66 -16.94 18.85 33.65
CA TYR A 66 -16.88 17.82 34.68
C TYR A 66 -16.91 18.49 36.08
N PHE A 67 -18.01 18.29 36.82
CA PHE A 67 -18.10 18.60 38.22
C PHE A 67 -17.42 17.52 39.06
N TYR A 68 -16.30 17.83 39.68
CA TYR A 68 -15.76 17.03 40.77
C TYR A 68 -16.45 17.43 42.07
N SER A 69 -17.17 16.50 42.69
CA SER A 69 -17.73 16.69 44.04
C SER A 69 -16.60 16.73 45.09
N THR A 70 -16.51 17.84 45.79
CA THR A 70 -15.52 18.08 46.85
C THR A 70 -15.94 17.48 48.20
N ARG A 71 -16.28 16.20 48.31
CA ARG A 71 -16.41 15.50 49.60
C ARG A 71 -15.21 14.59 49.80
N GLY A 72 -14.23 15.08 50.58
CA GLY A 72 -13.11 14.26 51.07
C GLY A 72 -11.70 14.83 50.83
N ILE A 73 -11.51 16.13 50.92
CA ILE A 73 -10.16 16.75 50.83
C ILE A 73 -9.49 16.73 52.22
N ASP A 74 -8.43 15.97 52.33
CA ASP A 74 -7.59 15.82 53.51
C ASP A 74 -6.93 17.19 53.86
N LYS A 75 -6.85 17.52 55.18
CA LYS A 75 -6.27 18.74 55.75
C LYS A 75 -4.83 19.04 55.33
N ARG A 76 -4.14 18.14 54.62
CA ARG A 76 -2.77 18.39 54.12
C ARG A 76 -2.74 19.23 52.85
N ILE A 77 -3.83 19.36 52.11
CA ILE A 77 -3.86 20.14 50.87
C ILE A 77 -4.06 21.64 51.14
N ASN A 78 -4.70 22.01 52.26
CA ASN A 78 -4.86 23.41 52.61
C ASN A 78 -3.53 24.14 52.92
N LYS A 79 -2.46 23.43 53.31
CA LYS A 79 -1.15 24.03 53.57
C LYS A 79 -0.35 24.36 52.30
N ILE A 80 -0.76 23.77 51.13
CA ILE A 80 -0.13 24.04 49.84
C ILE A 80 -0.79 25.23 49.12
N LEU A 81 -2.03 25.58 49.49
CA LEU A 81 -2.79 26.68 48.89
C LEU A 81 -2.46 28.06 49.51
N GLU A 82 -1.71 28.12 50.64
CA GLU A 82 -1.32 29.36 51.31
C GLU A 82 0.00 29.95 50.79
N THR A 83 0.71 29.30 49.85
CA THR A 83 1.86 29.93 49.20
C THR A 83 1.39 30.84 48.07
N PRO A 84 1.75 32.13 48.04
CA PRO A 84 1.40 32.99 46.93
C PRO A 84 2.09 32.47 45.67
N LEU A 85 1.28 31.93 44.75
CA LEU A 85 1.72 31.56 43.40
C LEU A 85 2.14 32.85 42.70
N THR A 86 3.43 33.05 42.51
CA THR A 86 3.90 34.07 41.58
C THR A 86 3.31 33.76 40.21
N PRO A 87 2.66 34.71 39.54
CA PRO A 87 2.12 34.45 38.19
C PRO A 87 3.27 34.02 37.27
N PRO A 88 3.05 33.03 36.39
CA PRO A 88 4.06 32.65 35.42
C PRO A 88 4.44 33.90 34.59
N PRO A 89 5.70 34.04 34.19
CA PRO A 89 6.12 35.17 33.37
C PRO A 89 5.25 35.26 32.13
N LEU A 90 4.72 36.46 31.86
CA LEU A 90 3.97 36.75 30.64
C LEU A 90 4.88 36.42 29.45
N VAL A 91 4.43 35.51 28.58
CA VAL A 91 5.16 35.16 27.36
C VAL A 91 5.12 36.41 26.47
N ASP A 92 6.28 37.02 26.25
CA ASP A 92 6.41 38.14 25.32
C ASP A 92 6.29 37.63 23.86
N TRP A 93 5.17 37.94 23.22
CA TRP A 93 4.88 37.60 21.84
C TRP A 93 5.36 38.66 20.83
N SER A 94 5.99 39.75 21.30
CA SER A 94 6.40 40.87 20.42
C SER A 94 7.47 40.48 19.39
N GLY A 95 8.23 39.40 19.64
CA GLY A 95 9.23 38.87 18.73
C GLY A 95 8.75 37.77 17.81
N VAL A 96 7.49 37.35 17.90
CA VAL A 96 6.96 36.24 17.03
C VAL A 96 6.54 36.82 15.69
N PRO A 97 7.12 36.34 14.56
CA PRO A 97 6.73 36.80 13.24
C PRO A 97 5.22 36.64 13.02
N THR A 98 4.56 37.62 12.43
CA THR A 98 3.12 37.62 12.11
C THR A 98 2.69 36.37 11.38
N ILE A 99 3.56 35.83 10.52
CA ILE A 99 3.35 34.56 9.79
C ILE A 99 3.15 33.40 10.76
N VAL A 100 3.90 33.31 11.87
CA VAL A 100 3.77 32.21 12.84
C VAL A 100 2.42 32.31 13.57
N LEU A 101 2.00 33.54 13.95
CA LEU A 101 0.67 33.74 14.55
C LEU A 101 -0.46 33.43 13.60
N MET A 102 -0.34 33.77 12.32
CA MET A 102 -1.31 33.38 11.28
C MET A 102 -1.37 31.86 11.08
N VAL A 103 -0.24 31.19 11.11
CA VAL A 103 -0.19 29.71 11.02
C VAL A 103 -0.84 29.08 12.25
N ILE A 104 -0.58 29.58 13.44
CA ILE A 104 -1.23 29.09 14.68
C ILE A 104 -2.74 29.32 14.62
N ALA A 105 -3.20 30.49 14.19
CA ALA A 105 -4.63 30.80 14.03
C ALA A 105 -5.29 29.88 12.99
N LEU A 106 -4.66 29.66 11.84
CA LEU A 106 -5.13 28.72 10.81
C LEU A 106 -5.19 27.28 11.34
N LEU A 107 -4.20 26.85 12.12
CA LEU A 107 -4.19 25.53 12.73
C LEU A 107 -5.30 25.37 13.77
N LEU A 108 -5.60 26.42 14.57
CA LEU A 108 -6.70 26.42 15.54
C LEU A 108 -8.07 26.40 14.83
N VAL A 109 -8.26 27.19 13.79
CA VAL A 109 -9.49 27.16 12.96
C VAL A 109 -9.66 25.79 12.30
N ALA A 110 -8.60 25.24 11.75
CA ALA A 110 -8.63 23.90 11.16
C ALA A 110 -8.90 22.81 12.19
N ALA A 111 -8.36 22.94 13.42
CA ALA A 111 -8.64 22.02 14.53
C ALA A 111 -10.10 22.09 14.97
N THR A 112 -10.71 23.27 15.03
CA THR A 112 -12.14 23.43 15.36
C THR A 112 -13.05 22.89 14.26
N LEU A 113 -12.74 23.14 12.99
CA LEU A 113 -13.48 22.58 11.85
C LEU A 113 -13.35 21.05 11.75
N PHE A 114 -12.19 20.51 12.11
CA PHE A 114 -11.97 19.06 12.19
C PHE A 114 -12.78 18.46 13.33
N HIS A 115 -12.77 19.08 14.49
CA HIS A 115 -13.52 18.61 15.67
C HIS A 115 -15.04 18.62 15.41
N SER A 116 -15.57 19.65 14.75
CA SER A 116 -16.99 19.73 14.39
C SER A 116 -17.41 18.64 13.39
N ARG A 117 -16.57 18.31 12.40
CA ARG A 117 -16.86 17.22 11.44
C ARG A 117 -16.81 15.84 12.08
N VAL A 118 -15.94 15.63 13.07
CA VAL A 118 -15.85 14.34 13.79
C VAL A 118 -17.02 14.15 14.74
N SER A 119 -17.61 15.21 15.28
CA SER A 119 -18.75 15.14 16.21
C SER A 119 -20.10 14.87 15.53
N ASP A 120 -20.23 15.06 14.20
CA ASP A 120 -21.48 14.75 13.48
C ASP A 120 -21.64 13.26 13.10
N VAL A 121 -20.64 12.41 13.38
CA VAL A 121 -20.76 10.96 13.18
C VAL A 121 -21.54 10.37 14.35
N LYS A 122 -22.76 9.91 14.10
CA LYS A 122 -23.59 9.15 15.03
C LYS A 122 -22.75 8.00 15.62
N GLU A 123 -22.55 8.03 16.93
CA GLU A 123 -21.75 7.09 17.73
C GLU A 123 -20.44 6.66 17.03
N PRO A 124 -19.32 7.35 17.30
CA PRO A 124 -18.04 6.98 16.70
C PRO A 124 -17.69 5.56 17.14
N VAL A 125 -17.47 4.68 16.19
CA VAL A 125 -16.94 3.33 16.45
C VAL A 125 -15.60 3.49 17.15
N ARG A 126 -15.56 3.22 18.45
CA ARG A 126 -14.33 3.33 19.26
C ARG A 126 -13.48 2.07 19.08
N LEU A 127 -12.72 2.04 18.00
CA LEU A 127 -11.64 1.06 17.83
C LEU A 127 -10.36 1.56 18.50
N PRO A 128 -9.53 0.66 19.08
CA PRO A 128 -8.19 1.02 19.49
C PRO A 128 -7.40 1.55 18.30
N GLY A 129 -6.42 2.39 18.55
CA GLY A 129 -5.59 2.91 17.48
C GLY A 129 -4.68 4.05 17.91
N PRO A 130 -3.78 4.49 17.04
CA PRO A 130 -2.89 5.59 17.34
C PRO A 130 -3.64 6.91 17.42
N PRO A 131 -3.12 7.88 18.22
CA PRO A 131 -3.72 9.21 18.34
C PRO A 131 -3.66 9.95 16.99
N ALA A 132 -4.79 10.54 16.62
CA ALA A 132 -4.90 11.37 15.43
C ALA A 132 -4.62 12.84 15.76
N LEU A 133 -3.83 13.51 14.92
CA LEU A 133 -3.64 14.95 14.98
C LEU A 133 -4.61 15.65 14.03
N PRO A 134 -5.09 16.86 14.36
CA PRO A 134 -5.87 17.66 13.43
C PRO A 134 -5.15 17.80 12.08
N LEU A 135 -5.89 17.76 10.97
CA LEU A 135 -5.41 17.83 9.59
C LEU A 135 -4.52 16.67 9.12
N LEU A 136 -3.67 16.13 9.99
CA LEU A 136 -2.71 15.07 9.63
C LEU A 136 -3.26 13.66 9.89
N GLY A 137 -4.32 13.55 10.71
CA GLY A 137 -4.82 12.25 11.15
C GLY A 137 -3.72 11.48 11.89
N THR A 138 -3.55 10.21 11.59
CA THR A 138 -2.48 9.35 12.13
C THR A 138 -1.22 9.36 11.27
N ARG A 139 -1.21 10.05 10.12
CA ARG A 139 -0.08 10.06 9.16
C ARG A 139 1.21 10.59 9.73
N TRP A 140 1.15 11.49 10.73
CA TRP A 140 2.32 12.03 11.41
C TRP A 140 3.23 10.92 11.99
N LEU A 141 2.66 9.77 12.38
CA LEU A 141 3.41 8.63 12.91
C LEU A 141 4.40 8.05 11.90
N PHE A 142 4.02 7.99 10.63
CA PHE A 142 4.87 7.45 9.57
C PHE A 142 6.05 8.35 9.24
N TRP A 143 6.05 9.61 9.71
CA TRP A 143 7.16 10.55 9.52
C TRP A 143 8.01 10.73 10.76
N SER A 144 7.41 10.63 11.96
CA SER A 144 8.09 10.87 13.23
C SER A 144 8.64 9.61 13.88
N ARG A 145 7.91 8.48 13.80
CA ARG A 145 8.25 7.25 14.51
C ARG A 145 8.74 6.15 13.59
N TYR A 146 8.17 6.07 12.38
CA TYR A 146 8.44 5.00 11.43
C TYR A 146 9.18 5.53 10.20
N LYS A 147 9.77 4.62 9.43
CA LYS A 147 10.36 4.95 8.14
C LYS A 147 9.39 4.58 7.02
N MET A 148 9.16 5.48 6.06
CA MET A 148 8.24 5.27 4.94
C MET A 148 8.53 4.01 4.13
N ASN A 149 9.78 3.61 4.02
CA ASN A 149 10.17 2.37 3.34
C ASN A 149 10.11 1.13 4.24
N LYS A 150 9.65 1.24 5.50
CA LYS A 150 9.49 0.15 6.48
C LYS A 150 8.06 0.08 7.04
N LEU A 151 7.06 0.39 6.21
CA LEU A 151 5.66 0.40 6.67
C LEU A 151 5.16 -0.99 7.08
N HIS A 152 5.70 -2.07 6.52
CA HIS A 152 5.38 -3.43 6.96
C HIS A 152 5.80 -3.67 8.42
N ASP A 153 6.95 -3.13 8.86
CA ASP A 153 7.40 -3.19 10.26
C ASP A 153 6.54 -2.26 11.15
N ALA A 154 6.15 -1.10 10.62
CA ALA A 154 5.28 -0.16 11.32
C ALA A 154 3.92 -0.80 11.67
N TYR A 155 3.30 -1.51 10.71
CA TYR A 155 2.05 -2.22 10.96
C TYR A 155 2.21 -3.39 11.93
N GLU A 156 3.31 -4.13 11.88
CA GLU A 156 3.62 -5.16 12.89
C GLU A 156 3.70 -4.56 14.31
N ASP A 157 4.36 -3.41 14.47
CA ASP A 157 4.43 -2.68 15.75
C ASP A 157 3.05 -2.18 16.20
N MET A 158 2.25 -1.64 15.28
CA MET A 158 0.88 -1.20 15.60
C MET A 158 -0.02 -2.36 16.02
N PHE A 159 0.05 -3.52 15.37
CA PHE A 159 -0.69 -4.70 15.80
C PHE A 159 -0.28 -5.21 17.19
N ARG A 160 0.99 -5.10 17.54
CA ARG A 160 1.45 -5.43 18.92
C ARG A 160 0.90 -4.47 19.97
N ARG A 161 0.73 -3.18 19.62
CA ARG A 161 0.27 -2.13 20.57
C ARG A 161 -1.23 -2.06 20.70
N TYR A 162 -1.95 -2.18 19.61
CA TYR A 162 -3.38 -1.89 19.54
C TYR A 162 -4.24 -3.14 19.39
N GLY A 163 -3.61 -4.31 19.24
CA GLY A 163 -4.31 -5.57 19.03
C GLY A 163 -4.60 -5.91 17.57
N PRO A 164 -5.30 -7.03 17.32
CA PRO A 164 -5.49 -7.57 15.98
C PRO A 164 -6.47 -6.80 15.09
N VAL A 165 -7.17 -5.81 15.66
CA VAL A 165 -8.06 -4.89 14.94
C VAL A 165 -7.89 -3.50 15.52
N PHE A 166 -7.53 -2.53 14.69
CA PHE A 166 -7.38 -1.14 15.11
C PHE A 166 -7.75 -0.17 13.97
N ALA A 167 -7.97 1.09 14.33
CA ALA A 167 -8.32 2.13 13.37
C ALA A 167 -7.25 3.23 13.31
N GLU A 168 -7.01 3.71 12.10
CA GLU A 168 -6.24 4.90 11.75
C GLU A 168 -7.18 5.98 11.23
N THR A 169 -6.80 7.24 11.43
CA THR A 169 -7.52 8.39 10.85
C THR A 169 -6.69 8.98 9.71
N THR A 170 -7.30 9.14 8.54
CA THR A 170 -6.64 9.80 7.40
C THR A 170 -6.65 11.32 7.55
N PRO A 171 -5.79 12.07 6.84
CA PRO A 171 -5.97 13.50 6.65
C PRO A 171 -7.38 13.76 6.08
N GLY A 172 -8.17 14.60 6.76
CA GLY A 172 -9.57 14.85 6.39
C GLY A 172 -10.59 14.00 7.15
N GLY A 173 -10.16 13.18 8.15
CA GLY A 173 -11.05 12.53 9.11
C GLY A 173 -11.60 11.16 8.71
N GLY A 174 -11.23 10.63 7.53
CA GLY A 174 -11.65 9.30 7.11
C GLY A 174 -11.04 8.20 7.99
N MET A 175 -11.80 7.14 8.28
CA MET A 175 -11.34 5.99 9.06
C MET A 175 -10.81 4.88 8.15
N VAL A 176 -9.63 4.33 8.52
CA VAL A 176 -9.04 3.13 7.93
C VAL A 176 -8.93 2.07 9.03
N VAL A 177 -9.54 0.92 8.84
CA VAL A 177 -9.52 -0.18 9.80
C VAL A 177 -8.53 -1.24 9.34
N SER A 178 -7.48 -1.46 10.14
CA SER A 178 -6.49 -2.51 9.92
C SER A 178 -6.87 -3.77 10.69
N ILE A 179 -6.93 -4.91 9.99
CA ILE A 179 -7.33 -6.21 10.56
C ILE A 179 -6.29 -7.29 10.27
N ALA A 180 -5.92 -8.07 11.31
CA ALA A 180 -5.09 -9.27 11.22
C ALA A 180 -5.72 -10.49 11.92
N GLU A 181 -6.91 -10.33 12.49
CA GLU A 181 -7.68 -11.39 13.13
C GLU A 181 -8.33 -12.28 12.05
N ARG A 182 -8.28 -13.60 12.25
CA ARG A 182 -8.70 -14.60 11.26
C ARG A 182 -10.15 -14.43 10.82
N SER A 183 -11.08 -14.36 11.75
CA SER A 183 -12.53 -14.30 11.45
C SER A 183 -12.87 -13.03 10.69
N ALA A 184 -12.28 -11.89 11.07
CA ALA A 184 -12.41 -10.61 10.39
C ALA A 184 -11.86 -10.66 8.96
N LEU A 185 -10.68 -11.25 8.77
CA LEU A 185 -10.07 -11.43 7.44
C LEU A 185 -10.95 -12.30 6.55
N GLU A 186 -11.43 -13.42 7.06
CA GLU A 186 -12.31 -14.33 6.33
C GLU A 186 -13.61 -13.62 5.93
N ALA A 187 -14.24 -12.88 6.86
CA ALA A 187 -15.47 -12.15 6.60
C ALA A 187 -15.28 -11.07 5.50
N VAL A 188 -14.25 -10.23 5.63
CA VAL A 188 -13.97 -9.15 4.67
C VAL A 188 -13.53 -9.67 3.29
N LEU A 189 -12.77 -10.75 3.22
CA LEU A 189 -12.25 -11.30 1.97
C LEU A 189 -13.22 -12.24 1.25
N ARG A 190 -14.26 -12.74 1.92
CA ARG A 190 -15.34 -13.58 1.35
C ARG A 190 -16.41 -12.79 0.61
N THR A 191 -16.22 -11.50 0.33
CA THR A 191 -17.26 -10.71 -0.34
C THR A 191 -17.88 -11.44 -1.53
N THR A 192 -19.21 -11.52 -1.54
CA THR A 192 -20.00 -12.15 -2.60
C THR A 192 -20.34 -11.19 -3.74
N SER A 193 -20.01 -9.93 -3.58
CA SER A 193 -20.30 -8.90 -4.55
C SER A 193 -19.77 -9.26 -5.94
N ARG A 194 -20.60 -9.01 -6.96
CA ARG A 194 -20.20 -9.14 -8.35
C ARG A 194 -19.21 -8.05 -8.78
N ARG A 195 -19.18 -6.92 -8.06
CA ARG A 195 -18.41 -5.71 -8.37
C ARG A 195 -17.74 -5.14 -7.13
N PRO A 196 -16.85 -5.92 -6.47
CA PRO A 196 -16.29 -5.50 -5.19
C PRO A 196 -15.50 -4.21 -5.33
N TYR A 197 -15.76 -3.27 -4.42
CA TYR A 197 -15.06 -2.00 -4.38
C TYR A 197 -13.66 -2.17 -3.78
N ARG A 198 -12.70 -1.53 -4.42
CA ARG A 198 -11.32 -1.41 -3.96
C ARG A 198 -10.95 0.07 -3.91
N PRO A 199 -10.35 0.57 -2.81
CA PRO A 199 -9.90 1.96 -2.78
C PRO A 199 -8.93 2.22 -3.93
N PRO A 200 -9.19 3.24 -4.76
CA PRO A 200 -8.31 3.56 -5.88
C PRO A 200 -7.06 4.28 -5.41
N THR A 201 -6.00 4.23 -6.21
CA THR A 201 -4.81 5.06 -6.00
C THR A 201 -5.08 6.45 -6.57
N GLU A 202 -5.33 7.41 -5.69
CA GLU A 202 -5.84 8.73 -6.03
C GLU A 202 -4.92 9.51 -6.99
N ILE A 203 -3.60 9.46 -6.78
CA ILE A 203 -2.63 10.15 -7.66
C ILE A 203 -2.69 9.63 -9.10
N VAL A 204 -2.90 8.32 -9.30
CA VAL A 204 -3.08 7.71 -10.62
C VAL A 204 -4.38 8.18 -11.25
N GLN A 205 -5.48 8.21 -10.47
CA GLN A 205 -6.77 8.68 -10.98
C GLN A 205 -6.72 10.14 -11.44
N VAL A 206 -6.11 11.02 -10.63
CA VAL A 206 -5.99 12.45 -10.96
C VAL A 206 -5.19 12.61 -12.25
N TYR A 207 -4.05 11.95 -12.38
CA TYR A 207 -3.23 12.03 -13.59
C TYR A 207 -3.96 11.51 -14.82
N ARG A 208 -4.56 10.31 -14.76
CA ARG A 208 -5.23 9.73 -15.94
C ARG A 208 -6.45 10.54 -16.38
N LYS A 209 -7.21 11.09 -15.44
CA LYS A 209 -8.31 12.02 -15.75
C LYS A 209 -7.82 13.33 -16.40
N SER A 210 -6.61 13.78 -16.11
CA SER A 210 -6.01 14.95 -16.75
C SER A 210 -5.47 14.68 -18.17
N ARG A 211 -5.45 13.41 -18.60
CA ARG A 211 -4.90 12.97 -19.90
C ARG A 211 -5.94 12.17 -20.71
N PRO A 212 -7.08 12.80 -21.08
CA PRO A 212 -8.11 12.12 -21.88
C PRO A 212 -7.63 11.76 -23.29
N ASP A 213 -6.55 12.37 -23.76
CA ASP A 213 -5.84 12.00 -24.98
C ASP A 213 -5.27 10.59 -24.95
N ARG A 214 -4.92 10.08 -23.76
CA ARG A 214 -4.28 8.76 -23.55
C ARG A 214 -5.15 7.74 -22.85
N TYR A 215 -6.08 8.17 -22.03
CA TYR A 215 -6.84 7.32 -21.12
C TYR A 215 -8.34 7.59 -21.25
N ALA A 216 -9.13 6.60 -21.66
CA ALA A 216 -10.59 6.66 -21.63
C ALA A 216 -11.14 6.31 -20.24
N SER A 217 -10.34 5.58 -19.44
CA SER A 217 -10.65 5.19 -18.06
C SER A 217 -9.44 5.38 -17.15
N THR A 218 -9.65 5.19 -15.83
CA THR A 218 -8.55 5.21 -14.85
C THR A 218 -7.79 3.87 -14.77
N GLY A 219 -8.15 2.90 -15.61
CA GLY A 219 -7.51 1.60 -15.76
C GLY A 219 -8.09 0.53 -14.83
N LEU A 220 -7.75 -0.74 -15.13
CA LEU A 220 -8.31 -1.92 -14.48
C LEU A 220 -8.12 -1.94 -12.96
N VAL A 221 -7.04 -1.37 -12.45
CA VAL A 221 -6.73 -1.35 -11.01
C VAL A 221 -7.59 -0.35 -10.26
N ASN A 222 -7.88 0.81 -10.87
CA ASN A 222 -8.49 1.97 -10.22
C ASN A 222 -9.99 2.13 -10.52
N GLU A 223 -10.49 1.56 -11.61
CA GLU A 223 -11.91 1.62 -11.94
C GLU A 223 -12.78 0.84 -10.96
N GLN A 224 -14.05 1.26 -10.84
CA GLN A 224 -15.05 0.70 -9.93
C GLN A 224 -16.34 0.35 -10.68
N GLY A 225 -17.19 -0.44 -10.02
CA GLY A 225 -18.54 -0.74 -10.47
C GLY A 225 -18.60 -1.42 -11.84
N GLU A 226 -19.54 -0.98 -12.70
CA GLU A 226 -19.76 -1.51 -14.06
C GLU A 226 -18.56 -1.33 -14.96
N LYS A 227 -17.92 -0.15 -14.93
CA LYS A 227 -16.78 0.14 -15.79
C LYS A 227 -15.61 -0.80 -15.50
N TRP A 228 -15.34 -1.06 -14.21
CA TRP A 228 -14.37 -2.08 -13.83
C TRP A 228 -14.78 -3.48 -14.30
N HIS A 229 -16.06 -3.84 -14.15
CA HIS A 229 -16.55 -5.16 -14.55
C HIS A 229 -16.41 -5.38 -16.06
N HIS A 230 -16.74 -4.37 -16.85
CA HIS A 230 -16.56 -4.36 -18.30
C HIS A 230 -15.09 -4.57 -18.68
N LEU A 231 -14.18 -3.73 -18.18
CA LEU A 231 -12.75 -3.87 -18.44
C LEU A 231 -12.20 -5.24 -17.99
N ARG A 232 -12.57 -5.69 -16.79
CA ARG A 232 -12.13 -6.98 -16.25
C ARG A 232 -12.54 -8.13 -17.13
N ARG A 233 -13.78 -8.15 -17.60
CA ARG A 233 -14.32 -9.20 -18.45
C ARG A 233 -13.56 -9.31 -19.77
N HIS A 234 -13.33 -8.19 -20.42
CA HIS A 234 -12.75 -8.16 -21.77
C HIS A 234 -11.22 -8.23 -21.80
N LEU A 235 -10.53 -7.87 -20.71
CA LEU A 235 -9.07 -7.87 -20.65
C LEU A 235 -8.45 -9.12 -20.02
N THR A 236 -9.22 -9.92 -19.27
CA THR A 236 -8.60 -10.99 -18.47
C THR A 236 -9.18 -12.39 -18.69
N ALA A 237 -10.12 -12.56 -19.61
CA ALA A 237 -10.76 -13.85 -19.85
C ALA A 237 -9.72 -14.92 -20.25
N ASP A 238 -8.91 -14.62 -21.24
CA ASP A 238 -7.89 -15.54 -21.77
C ASP A 238 -6.74 -15.76 -20.77
N LEU A 239 -6.31 -14.72 -20.03
CA LEU A 239 -5.26 -14.82 -19.02
C LEU A 239 -5.59 -15.78 -17.87
N THR A 240 -6.86 -16.08 -17.66
CA THR A 240 -7.32 -16.95 -16.58
C THR A 240 -7.72 -18.35 -17.05
N SER A 241 -7.68 -18.64 -18.36
CA SER A 241 -8.01 -19.93 -18.93
C SER A 241 -6.93 -21.00 -18.66
N PRO A 242 -7.28 -22.22 -18.22
CA PRO A 242 -6.32 -23.30 -18.07
C PRO A 242 -5.65 -23.71 -19.39
N ASN A 243 -6.39 -23.75 -20.49
CA ASN A 243 -5.87 -24.14 -21.80
C ASN A 243 -4.82 -23.15 -22.32
N THR A 244 -5.01 -21.87 -22.04
CA THR A 244 -4.05 -20.82 -22.39
C THR A 244 -2.71 -21.02 -21.67
N MET A 245 -2.72 -21.53 -20.43
CA MET A 245 -1.48 -21.78 -19.67
C MET A 245 -0.63 -22.90 -20.29
N GLN A 246 -1.25 -23.93 -20.86
CA GLN A 246 -0.53 -25.00 -21.53
C GLN A 246 0.17 -24.47 -22.80
N GLY A 247 -0.48 -23.58 -23.55
CA GLY A 247 0.11 -22.94 -24.72
C GLY A 247 1.28 -22.01 -24.41
N PHE A 248 1.41 -21.52 -23.16
CA PHE A 248 2.54 -20.66 -22.76
C PHE A 248 3.78 -21.42 -22.31
N LEU A 249 3.66 -22.70 -22.04
CA LEU A 249 4.72 -23.49 -21.44
C LEU A 249 6.03 -23.51 -22.26
N PRO A 250 6.01 -23.65 -23.59
CA PRO A 250 7.24 -23.62 -24.40
C PRO A 250 7.98 -22.29 -24.27
N GLU A 251 7.29 -21.15 -24.42
CA GLU A 251 7.92 -19.83 -24.30
C GLU A 251 8.42 -19.57 -22.89
N LEU A 252 7.67 -19.99 -21.85
CA LEU A 252 8.11 -19.83 -20.47
C LEU A 252 9.35 -20.66 -20.16
N ASN A 253 9.47 -21.89 -20.70
CA ASN A 253 10.69 -22.69 -20.62
C ASN A 253 11.86 -21.95 -21.27
N SER A 254 11.69 -21.45 -22.50
CA SER A 254 12.71 -20.70 -23.24
C SER A 254 13.15 -19.44 -22.47
N ILE A 255 12.21 -18.67 -21.90
CA ILE A 255 12.55 -17.49 -21.06
C ILE A 255 13.36 -17.90 -19.84
N CYS A 256 13.01 -19.01 -19.19
CA CYS A 256 13.77 -19.52 -18.05
C CYS A 256 15.18 -19.92 -18.45
N ASP A 257 15.38 -20.60 -19.59
CA ASP A 257 16.69 -21.00 -20.06
C ASP A 257 17.59 -19.81 -20.42
N ASP A 258 17.04 -18.80 -21.10
CA ASP A 258 17.77 -17.57 -21.37
C ASP A 258 18.15 -16.82 -20.09
N PHE A 259 17.25 -16.83 -19.09
CA PHE A 259 17.57 -16.26 -17.79
C PHE A 259 18.71 -17.01 -17.08
N LEU A 260 18.71 -18.35 -17.12
CA LEU A 260 19.78 -19.14 -16.55
C LEU A 260 21.10 -18.93 -17.29
N ASN A 261 21.07 -18.78 -18.61
CA ASN A 261 22.24 -18.45 -19.43
C ASN A 261 22.79 -17.05 -19.09
N LEU A 262 21.88 -16.06 -18.85
CA LEU A 262 22.27 -14.75 -18.36
C LEU A 262 22.93 -14.84 -16.97
N LEU A 263 22.35 -15.61 -16.04
CA LEU A 263 22.94 -15.84 -14.72
C LEU A 263 24.33 -16.44 -14.82
N GLN A 264 24.52 -17.45 -15.67
CA GLN A 264 25.81 -18.10 -15.91
C GLN A 264 26.84 -17.08 -16.46
N SER A 265 26.43 -16.20 -17.37
CA SER A 265 27.32 -15.18 -17.93
C SER A 265 27.71 -14.08 -16.94
N CYS A 266 26.88 -13.84 -15.92
CA CYS A 266 27.13 -12.85 -14.86
C CYS A 266 27.78 -13.46 -13.62
N ARG A 267 27.85 -14.78 -13.53
CA ARG A 267 28.41 -15.55 -12.42
C ARG A 267 29.94 -15.41 -12.40
N GLN A 268 30.50 -15.01 -11.25
CA GLN A 268 31.93 -14.93 -11.02
C GLN A 268 32.52 -16.33 -10.79
N ALA A 269 33.84 -16.46 -10.82
CA ALA A 269 34.52 -17.74 -10.65
C ALA A 269 34.22 -18.43 -9.30
N ASP A 270 33.94 -17.64 -8.26
CA ASP A 270 33.53 -18.15 -6.94
C ASP A 270 32.03 -18.49 -6.83
N GLY A 271 31.29 -18.37 -7.92
CA GLY A 271 29.85 -18.59 -7.97
C GLY A 271 29.00 -17.36 -7.65
N THR A 272 29.60 -16.22 -7.30
CA THR A 272 28.88 -15.00 -6.90
C THR A 272 28.20 -14.33 -8.08
N VAL A 273 26.93 -13.94 -7.88
CA VAL A 273 26.14 -13.10 -8.79
C VAL A 273 25.75 -11.81 -8.05
N LYS A 274 26.23 -10.67 -8.52
CA LYS A 274 25.93 -9.35 -7.96
C LYS A 274 24.77 -8.70 -8.71
N GLY A 275 23.95 -7.91 -8.00
CA GLY A 275 22.78 -7.21 -8.59
C GLY A 275 21.72 -8.19 -9.09
N PHE A 276 21.50 -9.29 -8.39
CA PHE A 276 20.57 -10.33 -8.78
C PHE A 276 19.15 -9.81 -9.01
N GLU A 277 18.72 -8.81 -8.22
CA GLU A 277 17.42 -8.16 -8.39
C GLU A 277 17.27 -7.44 -9.74
N GLN A 278 18.36 -6.96 -10.31
CA GLN A 278 18.34 -6.32 -11.64
C GLN A 278 18.15 -7.38 -12.73
N LEU A 279 18.82 -8.52 -12.60
CA LEU A 279 18.68 -9.65 -13.53
C LEU A 279 17.27 -10.23 -13.47
N THR A 280 16.71 -10.39 -12.26
CA THR A 280 15.33 -10.86 -12.12
C THR A 280 14.31 -9.86 -12.65
N ASN A 281 14.55 -8.54 -12.55
CA ASN A 281 13.69 -7.54 -13.18
C ASN A 281 13.70 -7.65 -14.72
N ARG A 282 14.85 -7.94 -15.31
CA ARG A 282 14.96 -8.19 -16.77
C ARG A 282 14.18 -9.44 -17.18
N MET A 283 14.27 -10.50 -16.39
CA MET A 283 13.49 -11.72 -16.58
C MET A 283 11.98 -11.44 -16.45
N GLY A 284 11.55 -10.72 -15.41
CA GLY A 284 10.16 -10.32 -15.23
C GLY A 284 9.63 -9.48 -16.39
N LEU A 285 10.46 -8.57 -16.90
CA LEU A 285 10.13 -7.73 -18.06
C LEU A 285 9.99 -8.56 -19.34
N GLU A 286 10.94 -9.47 -19.62
CA GLU A 286 10.87 -10.38 -20.78
C GLU A 286 9.60 -11.21 -20.75
N SER A 287 9.27 -11.77 -19.59
CA SER A 287 8.08 -12.61 -19.39
C SER A 287 6.78 -11.85 -19.60
N VAL A 288 6.64 -10.66 -18.97
CA VAL A 288 5.40 -9.90 -19.08
C VAL A 288 5.24 -9.27 -20.46
N CYS A 289 6.33 -8.87 -21.12
CA CYS A 289 6.29 -8.37 -22.49
C CYS A 289 5.97 -9.51 -23.46
N GLY A 290 6.57 -10.69 -23.32
CA GLY A 290 6.20 -11.88 -24.08
C GLY A 290 4.70 -12.16 -23.99
N LEU A 291 4.17 -12.16 -22.78
CA LEU A 291 2.74 -12.39 -22.52
C LEU A 291 1.85 -11.30 -23.11
N MET A 292 2.19 -10.02 -22.92
CA MET A 292 1.33 -8.88 -23.25
C MET A 292 1.51 -8.34 -24.66
N LEU A 293 2.63 -8.61 -25.30
CA LEU A 293 2.96 -8.17 -26.65
C LEU A 293 3.09 -9.34 -27.65
N GLY A 294 3.00 -10.58 -27.14
CA GLY A 294 3.06 -11.78 -27.97
C GLY A 294 4.40 -12.01 -28.66
N THR A 295 5.46 -11.38 -28.19
CA THR A 295 6.79 -11.51 -28.81
C THR A 295 7.90 -11.32 -27.78
N ARG A 296 8.97 -12.09 -27.98
CA ARG A 296 10.22 -11.94 -27.24
C ARG A 296 10.92 -10.66 -27.68
N LEU A 297 11.34 -9.83 -26.73
CA LEU A 297 11.97 -8.54 -27.01
C LEU A 297 13.47 -8.52 -26.74
N GLY A 298 14.03 -9.62 -26.20
CA GLY A 298 15.45 -9.80 -25.96
C GLY A 298 15.96 -9.04 -24.73
N PHE A 299 15.12 -8.75 -23.74
CA PHE A 299 15.56 -8.08 -22.51
C PHE A 299 16.57 -8.90 -21.70
N LEU A 300 16.69 -10.19 -21.95
CA LEU A 300 17.73 -11.04 -21.35
C LEU A 300 19.07 -10.93 -22.08
N GLU A 301 19.11 -10.36 -23.28
CA GLU A 301 20.34 -10.13 -24.02
C GLU A 301 21.09 -8.90 -23.48
N ARG A 302 22.43 -8.99 -23.48
CA ARG A 302 23.30 -7.96 -22.86
C ARG A 302 23.06 -6.55 -23.37
N TRP A 303 22.80 -6.38 -24.67
CA TRP A 303 22.62 -5.07 -25.32
C TRP A 303 21.32 -4.34 -24.96
N MET A 304 20.28 -5.06 -24.47
CA MET A 304 18.99 -4.49 -24.07
C MET A 304 18.95 -3.98 -22.62
N SER A 305 20.03 -4.12 -21.85
CA SER A 305 20.06 -3.80 -20.42
C SER A 305 19.62 -2.36 -20.11
N GLY A 306 20.10 -1.36 -20.85
CA GLY A 306 19.80 0.05 -20.59
C GLY A 306 18.32 0.43 -20.75
N ARG A 307 17.60 -0.18 -21.73
CA ARG A 307 16.15 0.03 -21.92
C ARG A 307 15.35 -0.64 -20.81
N ALA A 308 15.72 -1.87 -20.43
CA ALA A 308 15.13 -2.60 -19.33
C ALA A 308 15.33 -1.86 -17.99
N GLU A 309 16.52 -1.40 -17.71
CA GLU A 309 16.85 -0.65 -16.49
C GLU A 309 16.07 0.66 -16.40
N LYS A 310 15.94 1.40 -17.50
CA LYS A 310 15.17 2.65 -17.57
C LYS A 310 13.69 2.41 -17.26
N LEU A 311 13.10 1.34 -17.82
CA LEU A 311 11.71 0.99 -17.56
C LEU A 311 11.51 0.50 -16.13
N ALA A 312 12.35 -0.40 -15.63
CA ALA A 312 12.29 -0.90 -14.24
C ALA A 312 12.47 0.26 -13.23
N SER A 313 13.39 1.19 -13.47
CA SER A 313 13.57 2.37 -12.63
C SER A 313 12.34 3.27 -12.61
N ALA A 314 11.70 3.47 -13.77
CA ALA A 314 10.47 4.25 -13.88
C ALA A 314 9.30 3.58 -13.12
N VAL A 315 9.15 2.26 -13.23
CA VAL A 315 8.15 1.46 -12.50
C VAL A 315 8.40 1.56 -10.99
N LYS A 316 9.63 1.44 -10.53
CA LYS A 316 9.98 1.60 -9.12
C LYS A 316 9.66 3.01 -8.61
N ALA A 317 9.97 4.05 -9.39
CA ALA A 317 9.61 5.44 -9.05
C ALA A 317 8.10 5.63 -8.99
N HIS A 318 7.34 5.03 -9.90
CA HIS A 318 5.88 5.03 -9.92
C HIS A 318 5.27 4.43 -8.64
N PHE A 319 5.71 3.24 -8.21
CA PHE A 319 5.22 2.62 -6.99
C PHE A 319 5.60 3.40 -5.72
N ARG A 320 6.83 3.92 -5.66
CA ARG A 320 7.25 4.78 -4.53
C ARG A 320 6.41 6.04 -4.44
N ALA A 321 6.12 6.68 -5.55
CA ALA A 321 5.27 7.87 -5.57
C ALA A 321 3.83 7.55 -5.14
N GLN A 322 3.29 6.39 -5.48
CA GLN A 322 1.99 5.93 -4.97
C GLN A 322 2.03 5.74 -3.45
N ARG A 323 3.05 5.07 -2.90
CA ARG A 323 3.25 4.94 -1.45
C ARG A 323 3.27 6.30 -0.78
N ASP A 324 4.12 7.20 -1.27
CA ASP A 324 4.32 8.51 -0.66
C ASP A 324 3.10 9.42 -0.81
N SER A 325 2.29 9.23 -1.86
CA SER A 325 1.02 9.95 -2.02
C SER A 325 -0.05 9.49 -1.03
N TYR A 326 -0.03 8.20 -0.67
CA TYR A 326 -1.00 7.60 0.23
C TYR A 326 -0.64 7.84 1.70
N TYR A 327 0.63 7.65 2.07
CA TYR A 327 1.10 7.75 3.47
C TYR A 327 1.71 9.11 3.81
N GLY A 328 2.05 9.93 2.83
CA GLY A 328 2.61 11.26 2.99
C GLY A 328 1.57 12.36 3.17
N ALA A 329 2.05 13.60 3.29
CA ALA A 329 1.18 14.76 3.32
C ALA A 329 0.54 14.99 1.94
N PRO A 330 -0.79 15.26 1.88
CA PRO A 330 -1.52 15.37 0.61
C PRO A 330 -1.29 16.70 -0.14
N LEU A 331 -0.13 17.33 0.03
CA LEU A 331 0.21 18.63 -0.57
C LEU A 331 0.18 18.59 -2.11
N TRP A 332 0.43 17.41 -2.70
CA TRP A 332 0.37 17.21 -4.14
C TRP A 332 -1.01 17.46 -4.76
N LYS A 333 -2.08 17.46 -3.94
CA LYS A 333 -3.45 17.79 -4.38
C LYS A 333 -3.64 19.29 -4.64
N PHE A 334 -2.82 20.13 -4.03
CA PHE A 334 -2.94 21.58 -4.06
C PHE A 334 -1.86 22.24 -4.91
N ALA A 335 -0.70 21.59 -5.08
CA ALA A 335 0.41 22.12 -5.85
C ALA A 335 1.22 20.99 -6.52
N PRO A 336 1.93 21.27 -7.63
CA PRO A 336 2.79 20.30 -8.31
C PRO A 336 4.08 20.07 -7.51
N THR A 337 3.98 19.32 -6.41
CA THR A 337 5.10 18.95 -5.54
C THR A 337 6.14 18.11 -6.26
N LYS A 338 7.34 17.96 -5.66
CA LYS A 338 8.38 17.04 -6.16
C LYS A 338 7.83 15.63 -6.33
N LEU A 339 7.02 15.15 -5.38
CA LEU A 339 6.35 13.84 -5.46
C LEU A 339 5.52 13.73 -6.75
N TYR A 340 4.61 14.67 -6.99
CA TYR A 340 3.73 14.65 -8.16
C TYR A 340 4.52 14.72 -9.48
N ARG A 341 5.53 15.60 -9.55
CA ARG A 341 6.41 15.69 -10.73
C ARG A 341 7.18 14.38 -10.97
N THR A 342 7.68 13.71 -9.91
CA THR A 342 8.34 12.41 -10.03
C THR A 342 7.36 11.35 -10.55
N PHE A 343 6.13 11.34 -10.04
CA PHE A 343 5.08 10.44 -10.51
C PHE A 343 4.77 10.66 -12.00
N VAL A 344 4.51 11.91 -12.40
CA VAL A 344 4.24 12.25 -13.81
C VAL A 344 5.40 11.82 -14.72
N LYS A 345 6.65 12.12 -14.33
CA LYS A 345 7.82 11.71 -15.11
C LYS A 345 7.91 10.18 -15.26
N SER A 346 7.57 9.43 -14.20
CA SER A 346 7.56 7.97 -14.27
C SER A 346 6.48 7.44 -15.22
N GLU A 347 5.25 7.99 -15.15
CA GLU A 347 4.15 7.65 -16.06
C GLU A 347 4.50 7.97 -17.53
N GLU A 348 5.06 9.15 -17.80
CA GLU A 348 5.50 9.55 -19.15
C GLU A 348 6.58 8.59 -19.70
N THR A 349 7.55 8.22 -18.86
CA THR A 349 8.61 7.28 -19.24
C THR A 349 8.06 5.89 -19.54
N ILE A 350 7.20 5.37 -18.67
CA ILE A 350 6.55 4.06 -18.87
C ILE A 350 5.72 4.10 -20.15
N HIS A 351 4.87 5.12 -20.32
CA HIS A 351 4.01 5.26 -21.49
C HIS A 351 4.81 5.32 -22.79
N SER A 352 5.92 6.09 -22.84
CA SER A 352 6.77 6.20 -24.03
C SER A 352 7.37 4.83 -24.39
N ILE A 353 8.10 4.22 -23.44
CA ILE A 353 8.80 2.96 -23.70
C ILE A 353 7.82 1.85 -24.09
N VAL A 354 6.70 1.68 -23.35
CA VAL A 354 5.73 0.62 -23.67
C VAL A 354 5.04 0.90 -25.00
N SER A 355 4.80 2.16 -25.36
CA SER A 355 4.24 2.50 -26.68
C SER A 355 5.17 2.11 -27.82
N GLU A 356 6.47 2.37 -27.68
CA GLU A 356 7.48 1.96 -28.66
C GLU A 356 7.53 0.43 -28.79
N LEU A 357 7.51 -0.31 -27.66
CA LEU A 357 7.47 -1.77 -27.63
C LEU A 357 6.21 -2.33 -28.31
N MET A 358 5.05 -1.67 -28.12
CA MET A 358 3.82 -2.06 -28.79
C MET A 358 3.89 -1.90 -30.31
N GLU A 359 4.47 -0.82 -30.81
CA GLU A 359 4.65 -0.60 -32.25
C GLU A 359 5.67 -1.61 -32.85
N GLU A 360 6.75 -1.90 -32.14
CA GLU A 360 7.68 -2.98 -32.51
C GLU A 360 6.97 -4.35 -32.59
N ALA A 361 6.13 -4.68 -31.60
CA ALA A 361 5.38 -5.92 -31.59
C ALA A 361 4.37 -6.00 -32.74
N LYS A 362 3.65 -4.90 -33.01
CA LYS A 362 2.73 -4.82 -34.16
C LYS A 362 3.46 -5.01 -35.49
N SER A 363 4.59 -4.38 -35.69
CA SER A 363 5.38 -4.52 -36.94
C SER A 363 5.85 -5.96 -37.18
N ARG A 364 6.18 -6.70 -36.12
CA ARG A 364 6.56 -8.11 -36.19
C ARG A 364 5.37 -9.04 -36.46
N ALA A 365 4.15 -8.63 -36.07
CA ALA A 365 2.92 -9.40 -36.28
C ALA A 365 2.29 -9.18 -37.68
N VAL A 366 2.80 -8.25 -38.48
CA VAL A 366 2.29 -7.99 -39.84
C VAL A 366 2.54 -9.23 -40.74
N GLY A 367 1.47 -9.76 -41.33
CA GLY A 367 1.51 -10.93 -42.24
C GLY A 367 1.24 -12.26 -41.57
N VAL A 368 1.01 -12.32 -40.25
CA VAL A 368 0.60 -13.55 -39.56
C VAL A 368 -0.92 -13.62 -39.54
N ALA A 369 -1.52 -14.68 -40.11
CA ALA A 369 -2.97 -14.87 -40.07
C ALA A 369 -3.42 -15.11 -38.63
N GLN A 370 -4.56 -14.54 -38.24
CA GLN A 370 -5.04 -14.54 -36.84
C GLN A 370 -5.38 -15.97 -36.34
N ASP A 371 -5.71 -16.89 -37.28
CA ASP A 371 -6.06 -18.29 -36.99
C ASP A 371 -4.82 -19.17 -36.79
N ASP A 372 -3.64 -18.75 -37.27
CA ASP A 372 -2.37 -19.48 -37.16
C ASP A 372 -1.55 -19.10 -35.92
N VAL A 373 -2.10 -18.26 -35.05
CA VAL A 373 -1.37 -17.71 -33.89
C VAL A 373 -1.65 -18.54 -32.64
N GLU A 374 -0.63 -19.17 -32.10
CA GLU A 374 -0.68 -19.92 -30.85
C GLU A 374 0.08 -19.23 -29.71
N GLY A 375 -0.12 -19.71 -28.49
CA GLY A 375 0.64 -19.27 -27.33
C GLY A 375 0.38 -17.83 -26.87
N MET A 376 1.46 -17.14 -26.48
CA MET A 376 1.39 -15.78 -25.90
C MET A 376 0.92 -14.72 -26.91
N GLN A 377 1.24 -14.86 -28.18
CA GLN A 377 0.88 -13.90 -29.23
C GLN A 377 -0.64 -13.73 -29.37
N GLN A 378 -1.40 -14.80 -29.13
CA GLN A 378 -2.85 -14.78 -29.23
C GLN A 378 -3.50 -13.75 -28.28
N ILE A 379 -2.97 -13.57 -27.06
CA ILE A 379 -3.55 -12.62 -26.09
C ILE A 379 -3.43 -11.18 -26.56
N PHE A 380 -2.26 -10.79 -27.04
CA PHE A 380 -2.02 -9.44 -27.55
C PHE A 380 -2.98 -9.09 -28.69
N LEU A 381 -3.07 -9.97 -29.68
CA LEU A 381 -3.93 -9.76 -30.84
C LEU A 381 -5.42 -9.73 -30.45
N LYS A 382 -5.87 -10.59 -29.55
CA LYS A 382 -7.24 -10.59 -29.02
C LYS A 382 -7.59 -9.26 -28.29
N ILE A 383 -6.67 -8.73 -27.48
CA ILE A 383 -6.88 -7.43 -26.83
C ILE A 383 -7.01 -6.34 -27.89
N LEU A 384 -6.11 -6.30 -28.88
CA LEU A 384 -6.14 -5.29 -29.94
C LEU A 384 -7.40 -5.37 -30.81
N ALA A 385 -7.83 -6.57 -31.17
CA ALA A 385 -8.99 -6.82 -32.02
C ALA A 385 -10.34 -6.63 -31.31
N ASN A 386 -10.38 -6.59 -29.97
CA ASN A 386 -11.63 -6.53 -29.21
C ASN A 386 -12.42 -5.24 -29.50
N PRO A 387 -13.62 -5.30 -30.13
CA PRO A 387 -14.39 -4.11 -30.50
C PRO A 387 -15.06 -3.43 -29.29
N GLU A 388 -15.22 -4.15 -28.17
CA GLU A 388 -15.90 -3.66 -26.96
C GLU A 388 -15.03 -2.70 -26.12
N LEU A 389 -13.75 -2.54 -26.46
CA LEU A 389 -12.80 -1.74 -25.72
C LEU A 389 -12.36 -0.51 -26.53
N ASP A 390 -12.34 0.66 -25.90
CA ASP A 390 -11.69 1.86 -26.43
C ASP A 390 -10.20 1.61 -26.67
N THR A 391 -9.65 2.10 -27.78
CA THR A 391 -8.24 1.94 -28.15
C THR A 391 -7.28 2.44 -27.07
N ARG A 392 -7.66 3.53 -26.37
CA ARG A 392 -6.89 4.08 -25.24
C ARG A 392 -6.91 3.12 -24.04
N ASP A 393 -8.05 2.46 -23.77
CA ASP A 393 -8.15 1.46 -22.68
C ASP A 393 -7.36 0.18 -23.02
N LYS A 394 -7.32 -0.26 -24.28
CA LYS A 394 -6.46 -1.36 -24.72
C LYS A 394 -5.00 -1.08 -24.45
N LYS A 395 -4.53 0.11 -24.86
CA LYS A 395 -3.14 0.55 -24.63
C LYS A 395 -2.84 0.70 -23.15
N ALA A 396 -3.72 1.36 -22.40
CA ALA A 396 -3.58 1.53 -20.95
C ALA A 396 -3.52 0.20 -20.21
N ALA A 397 -4.31 -0.79 -20.63
CA ALA A 397 -4.30 -2.13 -20.05
C ALA A 397 -2.95 -2.85 -20.25
N ILE A 398 -2.39 -2.79 -21.45
CA ILE A 398 -1.06 -3.37 -21.74
C ILE A 398 0.01 -2.70 -20.88
N ILE A 399 -0.02 -1.36 -20.76
CA ILE A 399 0.87 -0.61 -19.88
C ILE A 399 0.70 -1.05 -18.42
N ASP A 400 -0.54 -1.18 -17.94
CA ASP A 400 -0.83 -1.60 -16.57
C ASP A 400 -0.33 -3.01 -16.28
N PHE A 401 -0.52 -3.96 -17.20
CA PHE A 401 -0.06 -5.33 -17.04
C PHE A 401 1.48 -5.42 -17.04
N ILE A 402 2.15 -4.72 -17.95
CA ILE A 402 3.61 -4.68 -18.00
C ILE A 402 4.15 -4.05 -16.70
N THR A 403 3.62 -2.90 -16.29
CA THR A 403 4.05 -2.20 -15.07
C THR A 403 3.86 -3.07 -13.82
N ALA A 404 2.73 -3.79 -13.73
CA ALA A 404 2.44 -4.65 -12.58
C ALA A 404 3.25 -5.96 -12.58
N GLY A 405 3.65 -6.47 -13.76
CA GLY A 405 4.27 -7.78 -13.91
C GLY A 405 5.78 -7.80 -13.60
N ILE A 406 6.50 -6.70 -13.84
CA ILE A 406 7.96 -6.66 -13.75
C ILE A 406 8.46 -7.00 -12.34
N GLU A 407 8.21 -6.10 -11.39
CA GLU A 407 8.77 -6.21 -10.04
C GLU A 407 8.11 -7.31 -9.20
N THR A 408 6.83 -7.61 -9.46
CA THR A 408 6.12 -8.59 -8.63
C THR A 408 6.64 -10.00 -8.83
N LEU A 409 6.88 -10.42 -10.06
CA LEU A 409 7.48 -11.72 -10.37
C LEU A 409 8.94 -11.76 -9.92
N ALA A 410 9.72 -10.73 -10.26
CA ALA A 410 11.13 -10.61 -9.91
C ALA A 410 11.37 -10.72 -8.40
N ASN A 411 10.65 -9.91 -7.62
CA ASN A 411 10.79 -9.90 -6.16
C ASN A 411 10.27 -11.20 -5.52
N SER A 412 9.25 -11.84 -6.11
CA SER A 412 8.78 -13.15 -5.64
C SER A 412 9.88 -14.22 -5.76
N LEU A 413 10.61 -14.23 -6.87
CA LEU A 413 11.74 -15.14 -7.05
C LEU A 413 12.87 -14.84 -6.06
N VAL A 414 13.24 -13.56 -5.87
CA VAL A 414 14.27 -13.17 -4.89
C VAL A 414 13.90 -13.64 -3.48
N PHE A 415 12.64 -13.40 -3.05
CA PHE A 415 12.19 -13.80 -1.70
C PHE A 415 12.11 -15.32 -1.54
N LEU A 416 11.67 -16.03 -2.56
CA LEU A 416 11.64 -17.49 -2.57
C LEU A 416 13.03 -18.08 -2.38
N LEU A 417 14.00 -17.66 -3.19
CA LEU A 417 15.38 -18.16 -3.11
C LEU A 417 16.07 -17.74 -1.80
N TYR A 418 15.80 -16.53 -1.31
CA TYR A 418 16.28 -16.05 -0.04
C TYR A 418 15.80 -16.91 1.13
N LEU A 419 14.52 -17.25 1.17
CA LEU A 419 13.97 -18.13 2.21
C LEU A 419 14.51 -19.57 2.10
N LEU A 420 14.64 -20.06 0.88
CA LEU A 420 15.12 -21.41 0.61
C LEU A 420 16.62 -21.61 0.92
N ARG A 421 17.43 -20.52 1.00
CA ARG A 421 18.86 -20.58 1.34
C ARG A 421 19.15 -21.33 2.64
N GLY A 422 18.26 -21.20 3.62
CA GLY A 422 18.38 -21.85 4.93
C GLY A 422 17.93 -23.31 4.96
N ARG A 423 17.57 -23.88 3.81
CA ARG A 423 17.01 -25.22 3.69
C ARG A 423 17.72 -26.01 2.56
N PRO A 424 19.01 -26.35 2.73
CA PRO A 424 19.72 -27.16 1.74
C PRO A 424 19.06 -28.54 1.52
N ASP A 425 18.46 -29.11 2.57
CA ASP A 425 17.63 -30.32 2.50
C ASP A 425 16.46 -30.19 1.53
N TRP A 426 15.80 -29.03 1.50
CA TRP A 426 14.71 -28.75 0.58
C TRP A 426 15.18 -28.48 -0.85
N GLN A 427 16.33 -27.82 -1.01
CA GLN A 427 16.93 -27.63 -2.33
C GLN A 427 17.26 -28.99 -2.98
N GLU A 428 17.91 -29.89 -2.23
CA GLU A 428 18.21 -31.26 -2.68
C GLU A 428 16.92 -32.05 -2.97
N ARG A 429 15.92 -31.97 -2.10
CA ARG A 429 14.64 -32.62 -2.29
C ARG A 429 13.94 -32.16 -3.58
N ILE A 430 13.87 -30.83 -3.82
CA ILE A 430 13.29 -30.30 -5.04
C ILE A 430 14.03 -30.84 -6.26
N ARG A 431 15.36 -30.85 -6.22
CA ARG A 431 16.20 -31.38 -7.29
C ARG A 431 15.92 -32.86 -7.57
N SER A 432 15.80 -33.68 -6.52
CA SER A 432 15.55 -35.13 -6.67
C SER A 432 14.17 -35.48 -7.24
N GLU A 433 13.19 -34.56 -7.14
CA GLU A 433 11.86 -34.73 -7.72
C GLU A 433 11.80 -34.36 -9.22
N LEU A 434 12.90 -33.83 -9.79
CA LEU A 434 12.95 -33.29 -11.15
C LEU A 434 13.76 -34.19 -12.11
N PRO A 435 13.44 -34.18 -13.41
CA PRO A 435 14.34 -34.77 -14.41
C PRO A 435 15.67 -34.02 -14.41
N SER A 436 16.74 -34.70 -14.81
CA SER A 436 18.10 -34.17 -14.74
C SER A 436 18.32 -32.92 -15.61
N ASN A 437 17.68 -32.83 -16.77
CA ASN A 437 17.82 -31.74 -17.74
C ASN A 437 16.58 -31.63 -18.64
N GLY A 438 16.48 -30.53 -19.39
CA GLY A 438 15.51 -30.33 -20.47
C GLY A 438 14.33 -29.45 -20.10
N ASP A 439 13.43 -29.31 -21.05
CA ASP A 439 12.17 -28.58 -20.87
C ASP A 439 11.24 -29.33 -19.93
N LEU A 440 10.61 -28.59 -19.05
CA LEU A 440 9.70 -29.15 -18.07
C LEU A 440 8.26 -29.11 -18.59
N ARG A 441 7.60 -30.27 -18.50
CA ARG A 441 6.18 -30.41 -18.82
C ARG A 441 5.30 -30.23 -17.60
N MET A 442 4.01 -30.01 -17.82
CA MET A 442 3.04 -29.82 -16.73
C MET A 442 2.98 -31.03 -15.79
N GLU A 443 3.14 -32.24 -16.33
CA GLU A 443 3.12 -33.50 -15.58
C GLU A 443 4.33 -33.60 -14.64
N GLU A 444 5.51 -33.17 -15.08
CA GLU A 444 6.74 -33.17 -14.27
C GLU A 444 6.66 -32.15 -13.14
N LEU A 445 6.12 -30.96 -13.41
CA LEU A 445 5.85 -29.95 -12.36
C LEU A 445 4.76 -30.44 -11.37
N ALA A 446 3.78 -31.20 -11.85
CA ALA A 446 2.76 -31.79 -10.99
C ALA A 446 3.32 -32.90 -10.09
N ALA A 447 4.30 -33.66 -10.60
CA ALA A 447 5.00 -34.74 -9.90
C ALA A 447 6.02 -34.22 -8.86
N ALA A 448 6.34 -32.91 -8.86
CA ALA A 448 7.28 -32.28 -7.93
C ALA A 448 6.53 -31.39 -6.89
N PRO A 449 5.84 -31.97 -5.89
CA PRO A 449 5.04 -31.23 -4.92
C PRO A 449 5.88 -30.30 -4.04
N SER A 450 7.17 -30.58 -3.84
CA SER A 450 8.07 -29.76 -3.05
C SER A 450 8.26 -28.36 -3.64
N ILE A 451 8.16 -28.20 -4.94
CA ILE A 451 8.20 -26.89 -5.61
C ILE A 451 7.04 -26.00 -5.15
N ARG A 452 5.80 -26.53 -5.24
CA ARG A 452 4.60 -25.78 -4.81
C ARG A 452 4.60 -25.51 -3.33
N ALA A 453 5.08 -26.46 -2.52
CA ALA A 453 5.23 -26.32 -1.09
C ALA A 453 6.19 -25.15 -0.74
N ALA A 454 7.33 -25.10 -1.39
CA ALA A 454 8.33 -24.02 -1.21
C ALA A 454 7.77 -22.65 -1.60
N ILE A 455 7.09 -22.54 -2.73
CA ILE A 455 6.47 -21.30 -3.22
C ILE A 455 5.37 -20.82 -2.27
N ASN A 456 4.47 -21.71 -1.84
CA ASN A 456 3.38 -21.37 -0.93
C ASN A 456 3.91 -20.87 0.42
N GLU A 457 4.97 -21.49 0.93
CA GLU A 457 5.59 -21.07 2.18
C GLU A 457 6.30 -19.71 2.04
N ALA A 458 6.94 -19.47 0.92
CA ALA A 458 7.50 -18.14 0.63
C ALA A 458 6.41 -17.06 0.57
N PHE A 459 5.31 -17.31 -0.10
CA PHE A 459 4.16 -16.41 -0.13
C PHE A 459 3.50 -16.20 1.23
N ARG A 460 3.55 -17.19 2.11
CA ARG A 460 3.05 -17.06 3.47
C ARG A 460 3.90 -16.09 4.30
N LEU A 461 5.22 -16.21 4.22
CA LEU A 461 6.15 -15.42 5.04
C LEU A 461 6.44 -14.04 4.46
N LEU A 462 6.70 -13.97 3.16
CA LEU A 462 7.09 -12.75 2.45
C LEU A 462 6.18 -12.52 1.21
N PRO A 463 4.87 -12.27 1.40
CA PRO A 463 4.01 -11.93 0.28
C PRO A 463 4.39 -10.56 -0.27
N ILE A 464 4.44 -10.41 -1.60
CA ILE A 464 4.73 -9.11 -2.26
C ILE A 464 3.75 -8.02 -1.82
N ALA A 465 2.47 -8.36 -1.71
CA ALA A 465 1.43 -7.52 -1.13
C ALA A 465 1.09 -7.99 0.30
N PRO A 466 1.65 -7.37 1.36
CA PRO A 466 1.47 -7.84 2.74
C PRO A 466 0.06 -7.60 3.29
N PHE A 467 -0.72 -6.75 2.63
CA PHE A 467 -2.12 -6.47 2.96
C PHE A 467 -2.95 -6.19 1.71
N LEU A 468 -4.27 -6.36 1.84
CA LEU A 468 -5.26 -6.17 0.78
C LEU A 468 -6.24 -5.07 1.20
N ALA A 469 -6.50 -4.12 0.32
CA ALA A 469 -7.45 -3.04 0.57
C ALA A 469 -8.87 -3.41 0.12
N ARG A 470 -9.88 -3.08 0.93
CA ARG A 470 -11.31 -3.24 0.62
C ARG A 470 -12.09 -2.03 1.11
N LEU A 471 -13.19 -1.73 0.43
CA LEU A 471 -14.26 -0.88 0.95
C LEU A 471 -15.44 -1.78 1.32
N LEU A 472 -15.98 -1.61 2.52
CA LEU A 472 -17.19 -2.34 2.94
C LEU A 472 -18.38 -1.83 2.11
N GLU A 473 -19.06 -2.72 1.40
CA GLU A 473 -20.24 -2.37 0.60
C GLU A 473 -21.51 -2.28 1.47
N THR A 474 -21.53 -3.04 2.53
CA THR A 474 -22.60 -3.07 3.53
C THR A 474 -22.01 -2.94 4.92
N PRO A 475 -22.80 -2.48 5.91
CA PRO A 475 -22.36 -2.49 7.31
C PRO A 475 -21.94 -3.91 7.74
N MET A 476 -20.84 -4.01 8.48
CA MET A 476 -20.29 -5.28 8.94
C MET A 476 -19.83 -5.17 10.39
N THR A 477 -20.07 -6.23 11.17
CA THR A 477 -19.51 -6.33 12.53
C THR A 477 -18.17 -7.04 12.47
N ILE A 478 -17.11 -6.37 12.92
CA ILE A 478 -15.74 -6.89 12.96
C ILE A 478 -15.22 -6.78 14.40
N ALA A 479 -14.82 -7.89 15.00
CA ALA A 479 -14.35 -7.97 16.38
C ALA A 479 -15.30 -7.25 17.38
N GLY A 480 -16.61 -7.42 17.23
CA GLY A 480 -17.63 -6.79 18.06
C GLY A 480 -17.98 -5.34 17.71
N HIS A 481 -17.25 -4.70 16.79
CA HIS A 481 -17.48 -3.32 16.38
C HIS A 481 -18.32 -3.26 15.09
N LYS A 482 -19.41 -2.48 15.11
CA LYS A 482 -20.26 -2.24 13.92
C LYS A 482 -19.59 -1.18 13.03
N LEU A 483 -19.07 -1.60 11.89
CA LEU A 483 -18.47 -0.72 10.88
C LEU A 483 -19.51 -0.36 9.81
N PRO A 484 -19.68 0.92 9.45
CA PRO A 484 -20.61 1.33 8.41
C PRO A 484 -20.15 0.91 7.01
N ALA A 485 -21.07 0.89 6.04
CA ALA A 485 -20.72 0.82 4.63
C ALA A 485 -19.79 1.99 4.26
N GLY A 486 -18.89 1.77 3.30
CA GLY A 486 -17.87 2.75 2.90
C GLY A 486 -16.63 2.76 3.80
N THR A 487 -16.59 1.97 4.90
CA THR A 487 -15.38 1.85 5.71
C THR A 487 -14.23 1.25 4.89
N PHE A 488 -13.08 1.91 4.90
CA PHE A 488 -11.87 1.42 4.28
C PHE A 488 -11.18 0.41 5.21
N VAL A 489 -11.00 -0.82 4.74
CA VAL A 489 -10.35 -1.91 5.50
C VAL A 489 -9.06 -2.32 4.83
N LEU A 490 -7.98 -2.38 5.63
CA LEU A 490 -6.71 -3.03 5.29
C LEU A 490 -6.66 -4.42 5.92
N ALA A 491 -6.76 -5.44 5.09
CA ALA A 491 -6.70 -6.85 5.48
C ALA A 491 -5.25 -7.33 5.46
N HIS A 492 -4.59 -7.38 6.63
CA HIS A 492 -3.18 -7.73 6.80
C HIS A 492 -2.96 -9.25 6.82
N THR A 493 -3.14 -9.88 5.68
CA THR A 493 -2.95 -11.34 5.51
C THR A 493 -1.53 -11.78 5.82
N GLY A 494 -0.51 -10.99 5.44
CA GLY A 494 0.88 -11.29 5.76
C GLY A 494 1.16 -11.33 7.26
N THR A 495 0.62 -10.38 8.04
CA THR A 495 0.74 -10.40 9.51
C THR A 495 0.00 -11.58 10.11
N ALA A 496 -1.23 -11.86 9.66
CA ALA A 496 -2.01 -13.01 10.13
C ALA A 496 -1.30 -14.35 9.87
N CYS A 497 -0.63 -14.48 8.73
CA CYS A 497 0.12 -15.67 8.37
C CYS A 497 1.37 -15.91 9.24
N ARG A 498 1.85 -14.90 9.97
CA ARG A 498 3.00 -15.01 10.90
C ARG A 498 2.59 -15.11 12.39
N ARG A 499 1.33 -15.49 12.66
CA ARG A 499 0.80 -15.70 14.00
C ARG A 499 0.68 -17.19 14.32
N GLU A 500 1.13 -17.59 15.52
CA GLU A 500 1.16 -18.99 15.95
C GLU A 500 -0.25 -19.61 16.03
N GLU A 501 -1.27 -18.80 16.29
CA GLU A 501 -2.69 -19.23 16.29
C GLU A 501 -3.17 -19.70 14.91
N ASN A 502 -2.49 -19.30 13.83
CA ASN A 502 -2.86 -19.63 12.45
C ASN A 502 -1.92 -20.63 11.80
N PHE A 503 -0.64 -20.63 12.20
CA PHE A 503 0.36 -21.52 11.63
C PHE A 503 1.35 -21.98 12.73
N TRP A 504 1.51 -23.26 12.86
CA TRP A 504 2.54 -23.85 13.74
C TRP A 504 3.93 -23.36 13.34
N ARG A 505 4.75 -22.91 14.29
CA ARG A 505 6.06 -22.28 14.07
C ARG A 505 5.95 -21.19 12.98
N ALA A 506 5.06 -20.23 13.19
CA ALA A 506 4.57 -19.31 12.17
C ALA A 506 5.65 -18.40 11.55
N ARG A 507 6.78 -18.17 12.24
CA ARG A 507 7.86 -17.32 11.76
C ARG A 507 8.97 -18.05 11.03
N GLU A 508 8.91 -19.38 11.01
CA GLU A 508 9.90 -20.22 10.36
C GLU A 508 9.47 -20.61 8.94
N TYR A 509 10.46 -20.76 8.05
CA TYR A 509 10.23 -21.24 6.69
C TYR A 509 10.21 -22.76 6.70
N LEU A 510 9.03 -23.35 6.68
CA LEU A 510 8.76 -24.78 6.79
C LEU A 510 7.87 -25.25 5.63
N PRO A 511 8.41 -25.46 4.42
CA PRO A 511 7.63 -25.91 3.27
C PRO A 511 6.90 -27.25 3.50
N GLU A 512 7.41 -28.10 4.38
CA GLU A 512 6.80 -29.39 4.77
C GLU A 512 5.37 -29.27 5.29
N ARG A 513 4.98 -28.11 5.82
CA ARG A 513 3.59 -27.88 6.26
C ARG A 513 2.55 -27.98 5.13
N TRP A 514 2.99 -27.82 3.89
CA TRP A 514 2.13 -27.92 2.72
C TRP A 514 2.02 -29.35 2.18
N LEU A 515 2.86 -30.26 2.65
CA LEU A 515 2.84 -31.68 2.34
C LEU A 515 2.22 -32.49 3.49
N ASN A 516 2.58 -32.16 4.71
CA ASN A 516 2.13 -32.84 5.94
C ASN A 516 1.51 -31.79 6.87
N VAL A 517 0.18 -31.71 6.88
CA VAL A 517 -0.55 -30.74 7.67
C VAL A 517 -0.31 -30.97 9.16
N ARG A 518 0.12 -29.94 9.86
CA ARG A 518 0.18 -29.86 11.32
C ARG A 518 -0.64 -28.67 11.77
N GLU A 519 -1.42 -28.85 12.81
CA GLU A 519 -2.22 -27.77 13.36
C GLU A 519 -1.42 -26.91 14.35
N PRO A 520 -1.63 -25.58 14.36
CA PRO A 520 -2.56 -24.85 13.46
C PRO A 520 -1.99 -24.66 12.05
N HIS A 521 -2.87 -24.80 11.03
CA HIS A 521 -2.55 -24.58 9.62
C HIS A 521 -3.79 -24.01 8.89
N VAL A 522 -3.73 -22.75 8.49
CA VAL A 522 -4.83 -22.03 7.86
C VAL A 522 -4.45 -21.51 6.45
N PRO A 523 -4.35 -22.41 5.43
CA PRO A 523 -3.94 -22.03 4.07
C PRO A 523 -4.82 -20.93 3.46
N ALA A 524 -6.06 -20.85 3.91
CA ALA A 524 -7.01 -19.83 3.47
C ALA A 524 -6.55 -18.38 3.73
N LEU A 525 -5.67 -18.14 4.67
CA LEU A 525 -5.10 -16.82 4.94
C LEU A 525 -3.99 -16.43 3.95
N VAL A 526 -3.35 -17.40 3.29
CA VAL A 526 -2.30 -17.15 2.30
C VAL A 526 -2.95 -16.67 1.00
N ALA A 527 -2.95 -15.37 0.79
CA ALA A 527 -3.62 -14.72 -0.32
C ALA A 527 -2.69 -13.73 -1.07
N PRO A 528 -1.53 -14.18 -1.59
CA PRO A 528 -0.53 -13.32 -2.23
C PRO A 528 -1.08 -12.62 -3.47
N PHE A 529 -2.03 -13.24 -4.15
CA PHE A 529 -2.70 -12.72 -5.34
C PHE A 529 -4.06 -12.06 -5.04
N GLY A 530 -4.41 -11.91 -3.77
CA GLY A 530 -5.72 -11.47 -3.34
C GLY A 530 -6.80 -12.56 -3.45
N ARG A 531 -8.06 -12.18 -3.19
CA ARG A 531 -9.21 -13.09 -3.22
C ARG A 531 -10.41 -12.47 -3.92
N GLY A 532 -11.29 -13.34 -4.43
CA GLY A 532 -12.53 -12.95 -5.09
C GLY A 532 -12.30 -12.34 -6.49
N ARG A 533 -13.28 -11.59 -6.97
CA ARG A 533 -13.29 -11.08 -8.34
C ARG A 533 -12.20 -10.05 -8.65
N ARG A 534 -11.65 -9.38 -7.63
CA ARG A 534 -10.51 -8.46 -7.72
C ARG A 534 -9.14 -9.17 -7.58
N MET A 535 -9.12 -10.49 -7.61
CA MET A 535 -7.88 -11.27 -7.59
C MET A 535 -6.99 -10.94 -8.79
N CYS A 536 -5.67 -11.08 -8.61
CA CYS A 536 -4.68 -10.85 -9.67
C CYS A 536 -5.01 -11.67 -10.94
N PRO A 537 -5.08 -11.04 -12.11
CA PRO A 537 -5.31 -11.77 -13.35
C PRO A 537 -4.12 -12.65 -13.75
N GLY A 538 -2.89 -12.24 -13.44
CA GLY A 538 -1.66 -12.96 -13.76
C GLY A 538 -1.32 -14.13 -12.83
N LYS A 539 -2.19 -14.48 -11.86
CA LYS A 539 -1.89 -15.50 -10.85
C LYS A 539 -1.35 -16.79 -11.47
N ARG A 540 -2.06 -17.35 -12.45
CA ARG A 540 -1.71 -18.66 -13.05
C ARG A 540 -0.38 -18.62 -13.78
N VAL A 541 -0.12 -17.55 -14.54
CA VAL A 541 1.15 -17.36 -15.26
C VAL A 541 2.31 -17.25 -14.28
N VAL A 542 2.15 -16.44 -13.23
CA VAL A 542 3.21 -16.23 -12.22
C VAL A 542 3.48 -17.51 -11.42
N GLU A 543 2.43 -18.25 -11.04
CA GLU A 543 2.60 -19.53 -10.33
C GLU A 543 3.32 -20.56 -11.21
N LEU A 544 2.98 -20.65 -12.50
CA LEU A 544 3.66 -21.55 -13.43
C LEU A 544 5.11 -21.13 -13.64
N GLN A 545 5.37 -19.86 -13.88
CA GLN A 545 6.71 -19.36 -14.15
C GLN A 545 7.63 -19.48 -12.93
N LEU A 546 7.13 -19.22 -11.71
CA LEU A 546 7.91 -19.44 -10.49
C LEU A 546 8.26 -20.92 -10.28
N GLN A 547 7.34 -21.84 -10.64
CA GLN A 547 7.62 -23.27 -10.61
C GLN A 547 8.74 -23.64 -11.58
N LEU A 548 8.67 -23.16 -12.83
CA LEU A 548 9.70 -23.39 -13.85
C LEU A 548 11.06 -22.81 -13.43
N LEU A 549 11.08 -21.55 -12.98
CA LEU A 549 12.31 -20.87 -12.54
C LEU A 549 12.96 -21.61 -11.37
N LEU A 550 12.17 -21.97 -10.34
CA LEU A 550 12.69 -22.70 -9.19
C LEU A 550 13.23 -24.06 -9.62
N ALA A 551 12.48 -24.81 -10.43
CA ALA A 551 12.89 -26.11 -10.90
C ALA A 551 14.20 -26.04 -11.70
N LYS A 552 14.28 -25.20 -12.73
CA LYS A 552 15.46 -25.07 -13.57
C LYS A 552 16.69 -24.53 -12.82
N ILE A 553 16.51 -23.63 -11.83
CA ILE A 553 17.60 -23.18 -10.95
C ILE A 553 18.09 -24.37 -10.09
N MET A 554 17.20 -25.14 -9.48
CA MET A 554 17.57 -26.30 -8.66
C MET A 554 18.18 -27.46 -9.46
N GLN A 555 17.85 -27.62 -10.73
CA GLN A 555 18.53 -28.58 -11.61
C GLN A 555 20.02 -28.24 -11.77
N ARG A 556 20.38 -26.94 -11.81
CA ARG A 556 21.75 -26.50 -12.11
C ARG A 556 22.57 -26.16 -10.86
N TRP A 557 21.97 -25.46 -9.87
CA TRP A 557 22.70 -24.87 -8.76
C TRP A 557 21.99 -25.01 -7.42
N ARG A 558 22.79 -25.10 -6.38
CA ARG A 558 22.42 -24.79 -5.01
C ARG A 558 22.56 -23.27 -4.80
N VAL A 559 21.59 -22.67 -4.12
CA VAL A 559 21.54 -21.22 -3.89
C VAL A 559 21.94 -20.90 -2.47
N GLU A 560 22.88 -19.97 -2.33
CA GLU A 560 23.36 -19.43 -1.06
C GLU A 560 23.28 -17.90 -1.09
N PHE A 561 23.01 -17.25 0.03
CA PHE A 561 23.07 -15.80 0.19
C PHE A 561 24.20 -15.45 1.14
N GLN A 562 25.02 -14.46 0.77
CA GLN A 562 26.18 -14.04 1.57
C GLN A 562 25.78 -13.10 2.73
N SER A 563 24.61 -12.47 2.67
CA SER A 563 24.11 -11.51 3.65
C SER A 563 22.62 -11.64 3.86
N GLU A 564 22.14 -11.09 4.97
CA GLU A 564 20.71 -10.92 5.20
C GLU A 564 20.10 -9.94 4.19
N LEU A 565 18.88 -10.28 3.74
CA LEU A 565 18.14 -9.46 2.79
C LEU A 565 17.43 -8.32 3.52
N ASP A 566 17.81 -7.07 3.24
CA ASP A 566 17.07 -5.92 3.71
C ASP A 566 15.81 -5.73 2.83
N ILE A 567 14.62 -5.80 3.45
CA ILE A 567 13.34 -5.70 2.78
C ILE A 567 12.78 -4.30 2.98
N GLN A 568 12.28 -3.70 1.92
CA GLN A 568 11.64 -2.39 1.94
C GLN A 568 10.21 -2.45 1.38
N PHE A 569 9.42 -1.45 1.73
CA PHE A 569 8.07 -1.25 1.23
C PHE A 569 8.04 -0.09 0.25
N ASP A 570 7.93 -0.40 -1.03
CA ASP A 570 7.79 0.57 -2.13
C ASP A 570 6.37 0.54 -2.72
N PHE A 571 5.33 0.55 -1.87
CA PHE A 571 3.93 0.21 -2.11
C PHE A 571 3.68 -1.31 -2.19
N LEU A 572 4.66 -2.06 -2.59
CA LEU A 572 4.79 -3.52 -2.50
C LEU A 572 6.10 -3.82 -1.77
N LEU A 573 6.26 -5.05 -1.25
CA LEU A 573 7.54 -5.47 -0.68
C LEU A 573 8.57 -5.68 -1.80
N SER A 574 9.75 -5.15 -1.60
CA SER A 574 10.89 -5.32 -2.50
C SER A 574 12.19 -5.50 -1.72
N PRO A 575 13.18 -6.17 -2.31
CA PRO A 575 14.53 -6.20 -1.74
C PRO A 575 15.18 -4.83 -1.89
N LYS A 576 16.00 -4.45 -0.91
CA LYS A 576 16.87 -3.29 -1.03
C LYS A 576 18.10 -3.69 -1.81
N SER A 577 18.37 -2.97 -2.87
CA SER A 577 19.55 -3.19 -3.74
C SER A 577 20.85 -2.78 -3.07
N PRO A 578 21.98 -3.40 -3.40
CA PRO A 578 22.10 -4.56 -4.30
C PRO A 578 21.86 -5.88 -3.57
N VAL A 579 21.28 -6.86 -4.30
CA VAL A 579 21.18 -8.25 -3.84
C VAL A 579 22.33 -9.07 -4.40
N THR A 580 23.03 -9.79 -3.54
CA THR A 580 24.12 -10.68 -3.92
C THR A 580 23.84 -12.08 -3.42
N LEU A 581 23.89 -13.04 -4.33
CA LEU A 581 23.78 -14.46 -4.01
C LEU A 581 24.93 -15.25 -4.63
N ARG A 582 25.07 -16.50 -4.24
CA ARG A 582 26.03 -17.44 -4.77
C ARG A 582 25.31 -18.65 -5.35
N LEU A 583 25.65 -18.98 -6.58
CA LEU A 583 25.18 -20.17 -7.29
C LEU A 583 26.30 -21.20 -7.27
N VAL A 584 26.08 -22.29 -6.56
CA VAL A 584 27.07 -23.36 -6.36
C VAL A 584 26.59 -24.59 -7.16
N GLU A 585 27.45 -25.14 -8.00
CA GLU A 585 27.14 -26.38 -8.71
C GLU A 585 26.92 -27.52 -7.71
N TRP A 586 26.07 -28.46 -8.09
CA TRP A 586 25.76 -29.62 -7.23
C TRP A 586 26.92 -30.60 -7.11
#